data_dcf25d453d91ab4f29358b15dada761e
#
_entry.id   dcf25d453d91ab4f29358b15dada761e
#
_cell.length_a   1.000
_cell.length_b   1.000
_cell.length_c   1.000
_cell.angle_alpha   90.00
_cell.angle_beta   90.00
_cell.angle_gamma   90.00
#
_symmetry.space_group_name_H-M   'P 1'
#
loop_
_entity.id
_entity.type
_entity.pdbx_description
1 polymer ?
#
loop_
_entity_poly.entity_id
_entity_poly.type
_entity_poly.pdbx_seq_one_letter_code
_entity_poly.pdbx_strand_id
1 'polypeptide(L)'
;LRKIVNAVGMASIALLLVSCQSSEDNTTEQDIEPADQQAQNEVETDDTAPDTEESNHEDMQDDPSEAAGKQSDKYEETQEVPQYFIDSHTYNAGIEFLTAFTIRRGDEQNTSAEERLVSSLFENDPSEQEILSSFTEMTVEWPQLTVNFTEDGNLLSTTSAQSSMFYDSLTGISDLYGIEEVSFLNPDGEESIIVAERNVDAPILIEDERGLTRGYYTIYNKELEQTLFLPGGVLEEPVENENGEPLTFPETIEAMKSVKSEDAFYASAIVEGFEVIKATLEDDVATVQYTMDEKIVTEADQIVFANAMQLAALDFHAMEVTLLNETLNESVMYPLTGH
;
A
#
# COMPACT_ATOMS: atom_id res chain seq x y z
N LEU A 1 40.62 -24.82 -38.51
CA LEU A 1 41.96 -25.10 -37.98
C LEU A 1 42.41 -23.99 -37.04
N ARG A 2 42.27 -24.18 -35.74
CA ARG A 2 43.23 -23.92 -34.67
C ARG A 2 42.51 -24.09 -33.32
N LYS A 3 42.80 -25.18 -32.67
CA LYS A 3 42.47 -25.45 -31.26
C LYS A 3 43.39 -24.59 -30.42
N ILE A 4 42.84 -23.91 -29.39
CA ILE A 4 43.60 -23.44 -28.24
C ILE A 4 42.90 -24.00 -27.00
N VAL A 5 43.64 -24.90 -26.37
CA VAL A 5 43.37 -25.45 -25.04
C VAL A 5 43.90 -24.44 -24.03
N ASN A 6 43.11 -24.04 -23.06
CA ASN A 6 43.64 -23.38 -21.87
C ASN A 6 43.16 -24.07 -20.62
N ALA A 7 44.13 -24.31 -19.77
CA ALA A 7 44.14 -25.21 -18.65
C ALA A 7 43.46 -24.61 -17.39
N VAL A 8 42.90 -25.52 -16.63
CA VAL A 8 42.29 -25.41 -15.30
C VAL A 8 43.34 -24.98 -14.28
N GLY A 9 42.97 -24.00 -13.46
CA GLY A 9 43.63 -23.66 -12.19
C GLY A 9 42.65 -23.84 -11.06
N MET A 10 42.75 -24.96 -10.32
CA MET A 10 42.10 -25.15 -9.05
C MET A 10 42.84 -24.35 -7.98
N ALA A 11 42.13 -23.45 -7.30
CA ALA A 11 42.56 -22.86 -6.05
C ALA A 11 41.60 -23.33 -4.93
N SER A 12 42.13 -24.22 -4.09
CA SER A 12 41.45 -24.70 -2.87
C SER A 12 41.62 -23.64 -1.78
N ILE A 13 40.53 -23.09 -1.29
CA ILE A 13 40.51 -22.26 -0.10
C ILE A 13 39.95 -23.09 1.06
N ALA A 14 40.80 -23.34 2.06
CA ALA A 14 40.46 -24.02 3.27
C ALA A 14 39.75 -23.02 4.24
N LEU A 15 38.52 -23.35 4.63
CA LEU A 15 37.78 -22.68 5.67
C LEU A 15 38.23 -23.19 7.05
N LEU A 16 38.77 -22.29 7.86
CA LEU A 16 38.98 -22.52 9.29
C LEU A 16 37.70 -22.14 10.05
N LEU A 17 37.04 -23.16 10.58
CA LEU A 17 35.98 -23.00 11.58
C LEU A 17 36.64 -22.72 12.93
N VAL A 18 36.39 -21.54 13.48
CA VAL A 18 36.66 -21.21 14.89
C VAL A 18 35.37 -21.37 15.67
N SER A 19 35.29 -22.46 16.43
CA SER A 19 34.29 -22.69 17.46
C SER A 19 34.72 -21.92 18.71
N CYS A 20 33.87 -21.05 19.23
CA CYS A 20 33.98 -20.59 20.62
C CYS A 20 32.78 -21.05 21.42
N GLN A 21 33.10 -21.87 22.39
CA GLN A 21 32.22 -22.52 23.36
C GLN A 21 32.10 -21.66 24.62
N SER A 22 30.88 -21.53 25.08
CA SER A 22 30.31 -21.34 26.43
C SER A 22 31.19 -20.92 27.60
N SER A 23 30.66 -20.04 28.42
CA SER A 23 30.81 -20.10 29.88
C SER A 23 29.54 -19.62 30.57
N GLU A 24 29.17 -20.44 31.52
CA GLU A 24 28.03 -20.46 32.41
C GLU A 24 27.99 -19.33 33.46
N ASP A 25 26.81 -19.21 34.02
CA ASP A 25 26.44 -18.81 35.39
C ASP A 25 26.72 -17.40 35.90
N ASN A 26 25.64 -16.66 36.17
CA ASN A 26 25.37 -16.21 37.52
C ASN A 26 23.93 -15.83 37.77
N THR A 27 23.29 -16.65 38.60
CA THR A 27 22.04 -16.44 39.30
C THR A 27 22.15 -15.26 40.27
N THR A 28 21.22 -14.32 40.25
CA THR A 28 20.88 -13.57 41.45
C THR A 28 19.39 -13.28 41.43
N GLU A 29 18.67 -14.02 42.22
CA GLU A 29 17.30 -13.74 42.69
C GLU A 29 17.33 -12.46 43.55
N GLN A 30 16.41 -11.54 43.28
CA GLN A 30 15.92 -10.59 44.27
C GLN A 30 14.41 -10.48 44.15
N ASP A 31 13.75 -11.18 45.12
CA ASP A 31 12.41 -10.94 45.56
C ASP A 31 12.21 -9.48 45.98
N ILE A 32 11.16 -8.82 45.51
CA ILE A 32 10.50 -7.73 46.23
C ILE A 32 8.98 -7.90 46.04
N GLU A 33 8.33 -8.18 47.14
CA GLU A 33 6.87 -8.28 47.32
C GLU A 33 6.16 -6.92 47.20
N PRO A 34 4.82 -6.95 47.05
CA PRO A 34 4.02 -5.79 46.66
C PRO A 34 3.59 -4.92 47.84
N ALA A 35 3.47 -3.65 47.64
CA ALA A 35 2.83 -2.73 48.58
C ALA A 35 1.49 -2.23 48.04
N ASP A 36 0.42 -2.76 48.64
CA ASP A 36 -0.89 -2.17 48.71
C ASP A 36 -0.86 -0.72 49.26
N GLN A 37 -1.52 0.18 48.59
CA GLN A 37 -2.18 1.30 49.30
C GLN A 37 -3.41 1.78 48.51
N GLN A 38 -4.57 1.41 49.04
CA GLN A 38 -5.85 2.07 48.85
C GLN A 38 -5.81 3.51 49.40
N ALA A 39 -6.39 4.45 48.70
CA ALA A 39 -6.98 5.64 49.29
C ALA A 39 -8.22 6.02 48.50
N GLN A 40 -9.34 5.68 49.08
CA GLN A 40 -10.67 6.27 48.81
C GLN A 40 -10.62 7.76 49.13
N ASN A 41 -11.30 8.57 48.32
CA ASN A 41 -11.97 9.74 48.82
C ASN A 41 -13.28 9.96 48.05
N GLU A 42 -14.32 9.88 48.83
CA GLU A 42 -15.70 10.20 48.51
C GLU A 42 -15.97 11.73 48.56
N VAL A 43 -16.93 12.12 47.68
CA VAL A 43 -18.08 13.04 47.95
C VAL A 43 -17.78 14.54 48.09
N GLU A 44 -18.41 15.36 47.28
CA GLU A 44 -19.62 16.09 47.63
C GLU A 44 -20.28 16.74 46.41
N THR A 45 -21.56 16.50 46.31
CA THR A 45 -22.55 17.20 45.48
C THR A 45 -22.77 18.62 46.04
N ASP A 46 -22.82 19.62 45.15
CA ASP A 46 -23.60 20.84 45.49
C ASP A 46 -24.42 21.30 44.27
N ASP A 47 -25.68 21.40 44.54
CA ASP A 47 -26.80 21.76 43.72
C ASP A 47 -26.95 23.29 43.78
N THR A 48 -26.87 23.97 42.62
CA THR A 48 -27.49 25.31 42.52
C THR A 48 -27.75 25.69 41.07
N ALA A 49 -28.95 25.56 40.59
CA ALA A 49 -29.47 26.44 39.55
C ALA A 49 -29.90 27.77 40.21
N PRO A 50 -29.84 28.91 39.54
CA PRO A 50 -30.95 29.32 38.68
C PRO A 50 -30.60 30.22 37.46
N ASP A 51 -31.62 30.36 36.70
CA ASP A 51 -32.06 31.50 35.89
C ASP A 51 -31.69 31.60 34.43
N THR A 52 -32.76 31.48 33.73
CA THR A 52 -33.22 31.79 32.40
C THR A 52 -32.76 33.18 31.90
N GLU A 53 -32.08 33.22 30.77
CA GLU A 53 -32.23 34.33 29.82
C GLU A 53 -32.38 33.76 28.39
N GLU A 54 -33.54 34.03 27.81
CA GLU A 54 -33.87 33.86 26.42
C GLU A 54 -32.92 34.70 25.54
N SER A 55 -32.12 34.04 24.71
CA SER A 55 -31.48 34.67 23.56
C SER A 55 -31.92 33.94 22.32
N ASN A 56 -32.76 34.56 21.52
CA ASN A 56 -33.09 34.17 20.16
C ASN A 56 -31.81 34.07 19.32
N HIS A 57 -31.40 32.88 19.01
CA HIS A 57 -30.53 32.58 17.84
C HIS A 57 -31.41 31.97 16.78
N GLU A 58 -31.58 32.71 15.71
CA GLU A 58 -32.05 32.18 14.42
C GLU A 58 -31.11 31.07 13.99
N ASP A 59 -31.63 29.84 13.95
CA ASP A 59 -31.04 28.68 13.34
C ASP A 59 -30.87 28.95 11.81
N MET A 60 -29.70 29.40 11.39
CA MET A 60 -29.26 29.17 10.02
C MET A 60 -28.80 27.71 9.95
N GLN A 61 -29.72 26.86 9.58
CA GLN A 61 -29.41 25.53 9.05
C GLN A 61 -28.69 25.74 7.71
N ASP A 62 -27.35 25.71 7.76
CA ASP A 62 -26.55 25.49 6.53
C ASP A 62 -26.84 24.06 6.07
N ASP A 63 -27.57 23.96 4.97
CA ASP A 63 -27.85 22.70 4.28
C ASP A 63 -26.55 22.25 3.56
N PRO A 64 -25.93 21.13 3.95
CA PRO A 64 -24.69 20.65 3.30
C PRO A 64 -24.87 20.37 1.80
N SER A 65 -26.09 20.19 1.34
CA SER A 65 -26.45 20.00 -0.07
C SER A 65 -26.17 21.23 -0.96
N GLU A 66 -26.16 22.44 -0.40
CA GLU A 66 -25.84 23.66 -1.18
C GLU A 66 -24.33 23.87 -1.39
N ALA A 67 -23.48 23.29 -0.54
CA ALA A 67 -22.03 23.41 -0.68
C ALA A 67 -21.48 22.51 -1.80
N ALA A 68 -21.98 21.28 -1.94
CA ALA A 68 -21.60 20.36 -3.01
C ALA A 68 -22.00 20.89 -4.41
N GLY A 69 -23.21 21.48 -4.55
CA GLY A 69 -23.68 22.04 -5.81
C GLY A 69 -22.94 23.30 -6.30
N LYS A 70 -22.27 24.05 -5.40
CA LYS A 70 -21.49 25.23 -5.75
C LYS A 70 -20.04 24.92 -6.14
N GLN A 71 -19.55 23.72 -5.82
CA GLN A 71 -18.18 23.31 -6.13
C GLN A 71 -18.05 22.80 -7.56
N SER A 72 -19.10 22.18 -8.13
CA SER A 72 -19.11 21.67 -9.51
C SER A 72 -19.07 22.77 -10.59
N ASP A 73 -19.56 23.98 -10.29
CA ASP A 73 -19.59 25.10 -11.26
C ASP A 73 -18.23 25.81 -11.43
N LYS A 74 -17.22 25.49 -10.59
CA LYS A 74 -15.91 26.15 -10.58
C LYS A 74 -14.90 25.45 -11.48
N TYR A 75 -15.01 24.14 -11.66
CA TYR A 75 -14.04 23.34 -12.39
C TYR A 75 -14.64 22.81 -13.69
N GLU A 76 -13.81 22.77 -14.74
CA GLU A 76 -14.16 22.03 -15.95
C GLU A 76 -13.90 20.53 -15.70
N GLU A 77 -14.94 19.71 -15.80
CA GLU A 77 -14.80 18.26 -15.71
C GLU A 77 -14.07 17.74 -16.96
N THR A 78 -13.01 16.98 -16.74
CA THR A 78 -12.29 16.30 -17.80
C THR A 78 -12.95 14.98 -18.17
N GLN A 79 -12.54 14.45 -19.33
CA GLN A 79 -13.08 13.24 -19.95
C GLN A 79 -13.08 12.03 -18.98
N GLU A 80 -13.97 11.09 -19.26
CA GLU A 80 -14.04 9.80 -18.61
C GLU A 80 -12.67 9.09 -18.61
N VAL A 81 -12.15 8.76 -17.43
CA VAL A 81 -10.85 8.12 -17.27
C VAL A 81 -11.04 6.61 -17.41
N PRO A 82 -10.23 5.91 -18.23
CA PRO A 82 -10.29 4.47 -18.36
C PRO A 82 -10.09 3.74 -17.02
N GLN A 83 -10.60 2.51 -16.92
CA GLN A 83 -10.40 1.66 -15.75
C GLN A 83 -8.93 1.39 -15.49
N TYR A 84 -8.58 1.14 -14.22
CA TYR A 84 -7.20 0.89 -13.81
C TYR A 84 -6.93 -0.61 -13.63
N PHE A 85 -5.65 -0.95 -13.80
CA PHE A 85 -5.03 -2.21 -13.39
C PHE A 85 -3.82 -1.88 -12.53
N ILE A 86 -3.52 -2.73 -11.56
CA ILE A 86 -2.32 -2.60 -10.73
C ILE A 86 -1.28 -3.55 -11.26
N ASP A 87 -0.12 -3.01 -11.63
CA ASP A 87 1.04 -3.83 -11.97
C ASP A 87 2.05 -3.75 -10.81
N SER A 88 2.68 -4.89 -10.47
CA SER A 88 3.76 -4.96 -9.50
C SER A 88 5.11 -5.19 -10.20
N HIS A 89 6.17 -4.64 -9.62
CA HIS A 89 7.51 -4.72 -10.17
C HIS A 89 8.51 -4.97 -9.06
N THR A 90 9.44 -5.88 -9.28
CA THR A 90 10.55 -6.08 -8.37
C THR A 90 11.60 -5.01 -8.60
N TYR A 91 11.92 -4.27 -7.56
CA TYR A 91 13.03 -3.31 -7.54
C TYR A 91 14.19 -3.83 -6.70
N ASN A 92 15.40 -3.82 -7.25
CA ASN A 92 16.60 -4.23 -6.55
C ASN A 92 17.26 -3.01 -5.89
N ALA A 93 17.10 -2.88 -4.57
CA ALA A 93 17.71 -1.83 -3.76
C ALA A 93 19.17 -2.15 -3.33
N GLY A 94 19.79 -3.16 -3.92
CA GLY A 94 21.17 -3.57 -3.69
C GLY A 94 21.27 -4.80 -2.77
N ILE A 95 20.83 -4.73 -1.54
CA ILE A 95 20.83 -5.86 -0.59
C ILE A 95 19.45 -6.49 -0.43
N GLU A 96 18.41 -5.79 -0.82
CA GLU A 96 17.01 -6.17 -0.68
C GLU A 96 16.28 -6.02 -2.00
N PHE A 97 15.25 -6.85 -2.17
CA PHE A 97 14.28 -6.69 -3.25
C PHE A 97 13.02 -6.08 -2.66
N LEU A 98 12.54 -5.03 -3.30
CA LEU A 98 11.32 -4.33 -2.91
C LEU A 98 10.26 -4.51 -3.99
N THR A 99 9.02 -4.67 -3.58
CA THR A 99 7.88 -4.69 -4.50
C THR A 99 7.34 -3.29 -4.65
N ALA A 100 7.42 -2.78 -5.88
CA ALA A 100 6.88 -1.49 -6.29
C ALA A 100 5.63 -1.70 -7.13
N PHE A 101 4.78 -0.67 -7.18
CA PHE A 101 3.51 -0.73 -7.92
C PHE A 101 3.45 0.34 -9.00
N THR A 102 2.60 0.10 -10.00
CA THR A 102 2.21 1.13 -10.99
C THR A 102 0.73 0.98 -11.31
N ILE A 103 0.12 2.08 -11.76
CA ILE A 103 -1.24 2.06 -12.29
C ILE A 103 -1.13 2.08 -13.82
N ARG A 104 -1.72 1.06 -14.44
CA ARG A 104 -1.93 1.01 -15.89
C ARG A 104 -3.40 1.28 -16.18
N ARG A 105 -3.68 2.13 -17.15
CA ARG A 105 -5.03 2.40 -17.65
C ARG A 105 -5.25 1.61 -18.94
N GLY A 106 -6.31 0.78 -18.96
CA GLY A 106 -6.64 -0.06 -20.10
C GLY A 106 -7.82 0.48 -20.89
N ASP A 107 -7.81 0.23 -22.22
CA ASP A 107 -8.92 0.60 -23.11
C ASP A 107 -10.11 -0.37 -23.01
N GLU A 108 -10.01 -1.39 -22.18
CA GLU A 108 -11.07 -2.40 -21.96
C GLU A 108 -12.20 -1.78 -21.15
N GLN A 109 -13.17 -1.23 -21.86
CA GLN A 109 -14.39 -0.70 -21.27
C GLN A 109 -15.26 -1.87 -20.79
N ASN A 110 -15.73 -1.81 -19.54
CA ASN A 110 -16.62 -2.76 -18.85
C ASN A 110 -15.96 -4.03 -18.27
N THR A 111 -14.68 -4.02 -17.94
CA THR A 111 -14.07 -5.09 -17.14
C THR A 111 -14.50 -4.93 -15.69
N SER A 112 -15.02 -5.98 -15.05
CA SER A 112 -15.40 -5.93 -13.63
C SER A 112 -14.17 -5.75 -12.72
N ALA A 113 -14.38 -5.32 -11.48
CA ALA A 113 -13.29 -5.23 -10.50
C ALA A 113 -12.63 -6.59 -10.26
N GLU A 114 -13.43 -7.67 -10.21
CA GLU A 114 -12.96 -9.05 -10.11
C GLU A 114 -12.03 -9.43 -11.27
N GLU A 115 -12.46 -9.18 -12.51
CA GLU A 115 -11.65 -9.48 -13.70
C GLU A 115 -10.35 -8.69 -13.72
N ARG A 116 -10.38 -7.43 -13.27
CA ARG A 116 -9.17 -6.58 -13.18
C ARG A 116 -8.20 -7.08 -12.11
N LEU A 117 -8.71 -7.47 -10.93
CA LEU A 117 -7.91 -8.06 -9.86
C LEU A 117 -7.22 -9.35 -10.36
N VAL A 118 -7.99 -10.28 -10.92
CA VAL A 118 -7.47 -11.56 -11.41
C VAL A 118 -6.44 -11.33 -12.52
N SER A 119 -6.71 -10.43 -13.46
CA SER A 119 -5.75 -10.07 -14.53
C SER A 119 -4.46 -9.48 -13.95
N SER A 120 -4.59 -8.53 -13.00
CA SER A 120 -3.43 -7.94 -12.34
C SER A 120 -2.59 -9.00 -11.62
N LEU A 121 -3.20 -9.95 -10.92
CA LEU A 121 -2.49 -11.03 -10.24
C LEU A 121 -1.79 -11.98 -11.22
N PHE A 122 -2.45 -12.35 -12.31
CA PHE A 122 -1.87 -13.25 -13.32
C PHE A 122 -0.71 -12.61 -14.09
N GLU A 123 -0.85 -11.35 -14.48
CA GLU A 123 0.15 -10.65 -15.27
C GLU A 123 1.40 -10.28 -14.45
N ASN A 124 1.29 -10.25 -13.12
CA ASN A 124 2.35 -9.81 -12.22
C ASN A 124 2.87 -10.92 -11.29
N ASP A 125 2.64 -12.17 -11.63
CA ASP A 125 3.22 -13.32 -10.92
C ASP A 125 4.74 -13.38 -11.20
N PRO A 126 5.61 -13.17 -10.19
CA PRO A 126 7.05 -13.16 -10.39
C PRO A 126 7.66 -14.57 -10.47
N SER A 127 6.85 -15.62 -10.35
CA SER A 127 7.33 -17.00 -10.45
C SER A 127 7.64 -17.39 -11.92
N GLU A 128 8.74 -18.12 -12.14
CA GLU A 128 9.10 -18.60 -13.48
C GLU A 128 8.08 -19.58 -14.07
N GLN A 129 7.29 -20.21 -13.21
CA GLN A 129 6.25 -21.17 -13.59
C GLN A 129 4.90 -20.52 -13.87
N GLU A 130 4.78 -19.20 -13.65
CA GLU A 130 3.50 -18.50 -13.73
C GLU A 130 2.43 -19.22 -12.86
N ILE A 131 2.75 -19.41 -11.57
CA ILE A 131 1.98 -20.25 -10.65
C ILE A 131 0.50 -19.88 -10.65
N LEU A 132 0.19 -18.58 -10.55
CA LEU A 132 -1.18 -18.11 -10.45
C LEU A 132 -1.97 -18.36 -11.74
N SER A 133 -1.42 -18.02 -12.91
CA SER A 133 -2.14 -18.18 -14.18
C SER A 133 -2.20 -19.63 -14.67
N SER A 134 -1.17 -20.45 -14.34
CA SER A 134 -1.04 -21.81 -14.86
C SER A 134 -1.72 -22.88 -13.99
N PHE A 135 -1.82 -22.64 -12.66
CA PHE A 135 -2.19 -23.68 -11.70
C PHE A 135 -3.31 -23.29 -10.77
N THR A 136 -4.01 -22.17 -11.02
CA THR A 136 -5.12 -21.75 -10.17
C THR A 136 -6.38 -21.37 -10.90
N GLU A 137 -7.50 -21.46 -10.17
CA GLU A 137 -8.76 -20.79 -10.47
C GLU A 137 -9.09 -19.86 -9.32
N MET A 138 -9.41 -18.60 -9.61
CA MET A 138 -9.68 -17.59 -8.59
C MET A 138 -11.17 -17.27 -8.51
N THR A 139 -11.67 -17.07 -7.30
CA THR A 139 -13.04 -16.64 -7.00
C THR A 139 -12.97 -15.46 -6.03
N VAL A 140 -13.68 -14.37 -6.33
CA VAL A 140 -13.73 -13.18 -5.48
C VAL A 140 -15.13 -13.06 -4.87
N GLU A 141 -15.19 -13.05 -3.55
CA GLU A 141 -16.38 -12.73 -2.76
C GLU A 141 -15.99 -11.63 -1.78
N TRP A 142 -16.05 -10.38 -2.22
CA TRP A 142 -15.53 -9.23 -1.49
C TRP A 142 -15.88 -9.24 0.00
N PRO A 143 -14.90 -9.03 0.91
CA PRO A 143 -13.49 -8.71 0.66
C PRO A 143 -12.55 -9.93 0.63
N GLN A 144 -13.01 -11.09 0.22
CA GLN A 144 -12.25 -12.35 0.23
C GLN A 144 -11.88 -12.79 -1.20
N LEU A 145 -10.64 -13.27 -1.34
CA LEU A 145 -10.12 -13.92 -2.54
C LEU A 145 -9.83 -15.39 -2.24
N THR A 146 -10.46 -16.31 -2.96
CA THR A 146 -10.13 -17.73 -2.90
C THR A 146 -9.30 -18.13 -4.11
N VAL A 147 -8.13 -18.71 -3.89
CA VAL A 147 -7.21 -19.22 -4.89
C VAL A 147 -7.23 -20.74 -4.83
N ASN A 148 -7.92 -21.39 -5.78
CA ASN A 148 -8.05 -22.83 -5.88
C ASN A 148 -6.93 -23.39 -6.75
N PHE A 149 -6.01 -24.16 -6.18
CA PHE A 149 -4.92 -24.78 -6.91
C PHE A 149 -5.34 -26.07 -7.57
N THR A 150 -4.86 -26.32 -8.79
CA THR A 150 -5.11 -27.54 -9.58
C THR A 150 -4.02 -28.59 -9.41
N GLU A 151 -2.88 -28.20 -8.85
CA GLU A 151 -1.70 -29.05 -8.66
C GLU A 151 -1.11 -28.87 -7.26
N ASP A 152 -0.51 -29.94 -6.74
CA ASP A 152 0.23 -29.96 -5.48
C ASP A 152 1.75 -29.97 -5.69
N GLY A 153 2.48 -29.36 -4.78
CA GLY A 153 3.90 -29.63 -4.54
C GLY A 153 4.87 -29.04 -5.55
N ASN A 154 5.64 -29.86 -6.24
CA ASN A 154 6.88 -29.44 -6.92
C ASN A 154 6.73 -28.39 -8.03
N LEU A 155 5.58 -28.27 -8.66
CA LEU A 155 5.32 -27.27 -9.69
C LEU A 155 5.03 -25.89 -9.12
N LEU A 156 4.77 -25.80 -7.81
CA LEU A 156 4.50 -24.57 -7.10
C LEU A 156 5.72 -24.01 -6.36
N SER A 157 6.90 -24.60 -6.61
CA SER A 157 8.15 -24.22 -5.98
C SER A 157 8.83 -23.06 -6.69
N THR A 158 9.49 -22.18 -5.91
CA THR A 158 10.27 -21.04 -6.38
C THR A 158 11.62 -20.97 -5.67
N THR A 159 12.45 -19.99 -6.00
CA THR A 159 13.61 -19.65 -5.17
C THR A 159 13.15 -18.84 -3.94
N SER A 160 13.94 -18.83 -2.86
CA SER A 160 13.58 -18.06 -1.65
C SER A 160 13.36 -16.57 -1.92
N ALA A 161 14.10 -15.97 -2.87
CA ALA A 161 13.89 -14.58 -3.25
C ALA A 161 12.56 -14.39 -4.01
N GLN A 162 12.25 -15.30 -4.93
CA GLN A 162 10.97 -15.28 -5.66
C GLN A 162 9.78 -15.53 -4.73
N SER A 163 9.96 -16.33 -3.66
CA SER A 163 8.92 -16.57 -2.67
C SER A 163 8.45 -15.26 -2.02
N SER A 164 9.37 -14.45 -1.52
CA SER A 164 9.00 -13.15 -0.95
C SER A 164 8.31 -12.25 -1.98
N MET A 165 8.89 -12.13 -3.18
CA MET A 165 8.32 -11.31 -4.25
C MET A 165 6.92 -11.79 -4.68
N PHE A 166 6.68 -13.11 -4.68
CA PHE A 166 5.39 -13.70 -4.99
C PHE A 166 4.32 -13.27 -3.97
N TYR A 167 4.61 -13.41 -2.67
CA TYR A 167 3.69 -13.02 -1.62
C TYR A 167 3.50 -11.51 -1.54
N ASP A 168 4.55 -10.71 -1.69
CA ASP A 168 4.47 -9.25 -1.70
C ASP A 168 3.63 -8.74 -2.88
N SER A 169 3.77 -9.35 -4.07
CA SER A 169 2.94 -9.03 -5.23
C SER A 169 1.48 -9.41 -5.00
N LEU A 170 1.24 -10.65 -4.57
CA LEU A 170 -0.10 -11.17 -4.31
C LEU A 170 -0.83 -10.29 -3.28
N THR A 171 -0.23 -10.10 -2.11
CA THR A 171 -0.87 -9.34 -1.02
C THR A 171 -0.99 -7.86 -1.37
N GLY A 172 0.02 -7.29 -2.03
CA GLY A 172 0.00 -5.89 -2.42
C GLY A 172 -1.05 -5.54 -3.46
N ILE A 173 -1.18 -6.36 -4.50
CA ILE A 173 -2.24 -6.18 -5.50
C ILE A 173 -3.61 -6.41 -4.85
N SER A 174 -3.75 -7.48 -4.05
CA SER A 174 -5.00 -7.79 -3.36
C SER A 174 -5.49 -6.64 -2.47
N ASP A 175 -4.60 -6.07 -1.65
CA ASP A 175 -4.87 -4.92 -0.80
C ASP A 175 -5.37 -3.70 -1.59
N LEU A 176 -4.66 -3.36 -2.68
CA LEU A 176 -5.02 -2.23 -3.54
C LEU A 176 -6.35 -2.42 -4.30
N TYR A 177 -6.89 -3.63 -4.32
CA TYR A 177 -8.25 -3.92 -4.78
C TYR A 177 -9.26 -4.04 -3.63
N GLY A 178 -8.86 -3.90 -2.37
CA GLY A 178 -9.73 -3.99 -1.20
C GLY A 178 -10.02 -5.42 -0.74
N ILE A 179 -9.13 -6.37 -1.04
CA ILE A 179 -9.17 -7.71 -0.47
C ILE A 179 -8.54 -7.67 0.92
N GLU A 180 -9.23 -8.21 1.90
CA GLU A 180 -8.77 -8.30 3.30
C GLU A 180 -8.21 -9.69 3.62
N GLU A 181 -8.65 -10.73 2.90
CA GLU A 181 -8.28 -12.12 3.17
C GLU A 181 -8.08 -12.91 1.88
N VAL A 182 -7.00 -13.69 1.81
CA VAL A 182 -6.70 -14.62 0.72
C VAL A 182 -6.64 -16.04 1.24
N SER A 183 -7.54 -16.91 0.78
CA SER A 183 -7.55 -18.35 1.08
C SER A 183 -6.93 -19.15 -0.05
N PHE A 184 -6.01 -20.07 0.29
CA PHE A 184 -5.42 -21.03 -0.63
C PHE A 184 -6.05 -22.41 -0.40
N LEU A 185 -6.60 -22.99 -1.46
CA LEU A 185 -7.16 -24.33 -1.41
C LEU A 185 -6.36 -25.28 -2.30
N ASN A 186 -6.01 -26.45 -1.76
CA ASN A 186 -5.37 -27.50 -2.52
C ASN A 186 -6.36 -28.17 -3.51
N PRO A 187 -5.93 -29.10 -4.39
CA PRO A 187 -6.82 -29.77 -5.35
C PRO A 187 -7.99 -30.54 -4.72
N ASP A 188 -7.89 -30.88 -3.44
CA ASP A 188 -8.97 -31.56 -2.68
C ASP A 188 -9.94 -30.55 -2.04
N GLY A 189 -9.66 -29.23 -2.15
CA GLY A 189 -10.45 -28.14 -1.58
C GLY A 189 -10.18 -27.89 -0.09
N GLU A 190 -9.00 -28.30 0.42
CA GLU A 190 -8.60 -28.10 1.81
C GLU A 190 -7.57 -26.97 1.94
N GLU A 191 -7.59 -26.24 3.06
CA GLU A 191 -6.65 -25.18 3.40
C GLU A 191 -5.31 -25.75 3.88
N SER A 192 -4.60 -26.47 3.04
CA SER A 192 -3.26 -26.96 3.38
C SER A 192 -2.49 -27.24 2.11
N ILE A 193 -1.63 -26.29 1.71
CA ILE A 193 -0.84 -26.39 0.51
C ILE A 193 0.53 -25.70 0.68
N ILE A 194 1.55 -26.21 -0.01
CA ILE A 194 2.83 -25.54 -0.10
C ILE A 194 2.90 -24.81 -1.43
N VAL A 195 3.02 -23.48 -1.37
CA VAL A 195 3.10 -22.60 -2.54
C VAL A 195 4.29 -21.66 -2.38
N ALA A 196 5.10 -21.55 -3.40
CA ALA A 196 6.27 -20.67 -3.39
C ALA A 196 7.11 -20.85 -2.10
N GLU A 197 7.44 -22.09 -1.75
CA GLU A 197 8.24 -22.51 -0.57
C GLU A 197 7.58 -22.22 0.80
N ARG A 198 6.38 -21.67 0.86
CA ARG A 198 5.65 -21.38 2.09
C ARG A 198 4.50 -22.38 2.29
N ASN A 199 4.40 -22.96 3.49
CA ASN A 199 3.23 -23.74 3.89
C ASN A 199 2.11 -22.80 4.30
N VAL A 200 0.98 -22.90 3.60
CA VAL A 200 -0.23 -22.12 3.89
C VAL A 200 -1.30 -23.07 4.37
N ASP A 201 -1.67 -22.99 5.64
CA ASP A 201 -2.64 -23.85 6.33
C ASP A 201 -3.77 -23.05 7.00
N ALA A 202 -3.84 -21.76 6.72
CA ALA A 202 -4.87 -20.85 7.15
C ALA A 202 -4.96 -19.67 6.14
N PRO A 203 -6.07 -18.92 6.10
CA PRO A 203 -6.19 -17.73 5.29
C PRO A 203 -5.09 -16.71 5.61
N ILE A 204 -4.61 -16.03 4.58
CA ILE A 204 -3.63 -14.94 4.68
C ILE A 204 -4.40 -13.65 4.92
N LEU A 205 -4.23 -13.05 6.11
CA LEU A 205 -4.77 -11.73 6.40
C LEU A 205 -3.85 -10.67 5.79
N ILE A 206 -4.39 -9.85 4.92
CA ILE A 206 -3.60 -8.87 4.14
C ILE A 206 -2.93 -7.87 5.07
N GLU A 207 -3.64 -7.36 6.08
CA GLU A 207 -3.10 -6.41 7.06
C GLU A 207 -1.88 -6.97 7.81
N ASP A 208 -1.91 -8.25 8.18
CA ASP A 208 -0.81 -8.90 8.89
C ASP A 208 0.45 -9.07 8.01
N GLU A 209 0.29 -9.32 6.72
CA GLU A 209 1.40 -9.51 5.79
C GLU A 209 1.99 -8.18 5.30
N ARG A 210 1.15 -7.21 5.01
CA ARG A 210 1.59 -5.92 4.46
C ARG A 210 1.95 -4.90 5.53
N GLY A 211 1.32 -4.97 6.70
CA GLY A 211 1.38 -3.93 7.70
C GLY A 211 0.86 -2.58 7.15
N LEU A 212 1.25 -1.49 7.80
CA LEU A 212 0.87 -0.16 7.35
C LEU A 212 1.72 0.27 6.15
N THR A 213 1.08 0.60 5.05
CA THR A 213 1.72 1.05 3.80
C THR A 213 1.83 2.57 3.72
N ARG A 214 0.75 3.28 3.92
CA ARG A 214 0.59 4.74 4.02
C ARG A 214 1.52 5.57 3.11
N GLY A 215 0.96 5.93 1.96
CA GLY A 215 1.61 6.78 0.99
C GLY A 215 2.60 6.07 0.07
N TYR A 216 2.92 6.73 -1.03
CA TYR A 216 3.76 6.18 -2.07
C TYR A 216 4.84 7.15 -2.48
N TYR A 217 6.06 6.62 -2.59
CA TYR A 217 7.27 7.32 -2.98
C TYR A 217 7.77 6.79 -4.31
N THR A 218 8.51 7.58 -5.04
CA THR A 218 8.85 7.28 -6.43
C THR A 218 10.28 6.85 -6.63
N ILE A 219 10.48 5.94 -7.56
CA ILE A 219 11.80 5.62 -8.11
C ILE A 219 11.70 5.45 -9.62
N TYR A 220 12.67 5.99 -10.35
CA TYR A 220 12.72 5.79 -11.79
C TYR A 220 13.48 4.51 -12.13
N ASN A 221 12.80 3.55 -12.76
CA ASN A 221 13.40 2.32 -13.25
C ASN A 221 13.89 2.55 -14.69
N LYS A 222 15.22 2.49 -14.88
CA LYS A 222 15.85 2.74 -16.20
C LYS A 222 15.64 1.62 -17.20
N GLU A 223 15.41 0.39 -16.74
CA GLU A 223 15.22 -0.77 -17.61
C GLU A 223 13.80 -0.79 -18.19
N LEU A 224 12.85 -0.39 -17.39
CA LEU A 224 11.45 -0.27 -17.77
C LEU A 224 11.09 1.11 -18.34
N GLU A 225 12.01 2.07 -18.25
CA GLU A 225 11.82 3.47 -18.67
C GLU A 225 10.58 4.13 -18.03
N GLN A 226 10.24 3.75 -16.78
CA GLN A 226 9.05 4.25 -16.06
C GLN A 226 9.33 4.53 -14.60
N THR A 227 8.46 5.36 -13.99
CA THR A 227 8.43 5.62 -12.55
C THR A 227 7.62 4.53 -11.85
N LEU A 228 8.23 3.92 -10.83
CA LEU A 228 7.61 2.96 -9.95
C LEU A 228 7.27 3.61 -8.61
N PHE A 229 6.28 3.06 -7.91
CA PHE A 229 5.80 3.59 -6.63
C PHE A 229 6.04 2.55 -5.52
N LEU A 230 6.79 2.97 -4.51
CA LEU A 230 7.13 2.16 -3.33
C LEU A 230 6.26 2.58 -2.15
N PRO A 231 5.64 1.64 -1.42
CA PRO A 231 4.88 1.95 -0.20
C PRO A 231 5.76 2.56 0.88
N GLY A 232 5.25 3.55 1.61
CA GLY A 232 6.00 4.27 2.64
C GLY A 232 6.48 3.36 3.78
N GLY A 233 5.65 2.42 4.23
CA GLY A 233 6.01 1.49 5.30
C GLY A 233 7.24 0.63 4.98
N VAL A 234 7.38 0.19 3.73
CA VAL A 234 8.55 -0.59 3.27
C VAL A 234 9.84 0.25 3.28
N LEU A 235 9.70 1.57 3.12
CA LEU A 235 10.80 2.53 3.09
C LEU A 235 11.12 3.09 4.48
N GLU A 236 10.43 2.63 5.52
CA GLU A 236 10.49 3.20 6.87
C GLU A 236 10.10 4.70 6.92
N GLU A 237 9.33 5.17 5.94
CA GLU A 237 8.73 6.50 6.00
C GLU A 237 7.63 6.56 7.06
N PRO A 238 7.24 7.76 7.55
CA PRO A 238 6.20 7.86 8.57
C PRO A 238 4.87 7.27 8.10
N VAL A 239 4.37 6.27 8.81
CA VAL A 239 3.07 5.63 8.60
C VAL A 239 2.13 5.82 9.79
N GLU A 240 2.66 6.33 10.91
CA GLU A 240 1.96 6.65 12.15
C GLU A 240 2.23 8.09 12.55
N ASN A 241 1.27 8.69 13.25
CA ASN A 241 1.40 10.03 13.82
C ASN A 241 2.18 9.99 15.16
N GLU A 242 2.38 11.15 15.78
CA GLU A 242 3.11 11.27 17.04
C GLU A 242 2.46 10.50 18.22
N ASN A 243 1.19 10.09 18.08
CA ASN A 243 0.48 9.32 19.09
C ASN A 243 0.61 7.79 18.86
N GLY A 244 1.25 7.35 17.78
CA GLY A 244 1.33 5.95 17.36
C GLY A 244 0.03 5.45 16.74
N GLU A 245 -0.79 6.35 16.18
CA GLU A 245 -1.98 5.99 15.41
C GLU A 245 -1.64 6.02 13.91
N PRO A 246 -2.20 5.12 13.09
CA PRO A 246 -2.02 5.16 11.65
C PRO A 246 -2.38 6.52 11.06
N LEU A 247 -1.56 7.02 10.13
CA LEU A 247 -1.85 8.27 9.44
C LEU A 247 -3.21 8.20 8.74
N THR A 248 -3.99 9.26 8.87
CA THR A 248 -5.19 9.48 8.06
C THR A 248 -4.82 9.84 6.62
N PHE A 249 -5.76 9.80 5.68
CA PHE A 249 -5.50 10.18 4.28
C PHE A 249 -4.88 11.58 4.15
N PRO A 250 -5.41 12.64 4.78
CA PRO A 250 -4.76 13.96 4.74
C PRO A 250 -3.33 13.97 5.30
N GLU A 251 -3.08 13.28 6.41
CA GLU A 251 -1.75 13.18 7.02
C GLU A 251 -0.79 12.40 6.13
N THR A 252 -1.27 11.36 5.46
CA THR A 252 -0.49 10.59 4.47
C THR A 252 -0.06 11.47 3.30
N ILE A 253 -0.98 12.25 2.72
CA ILE A 253 -0.65 13.18 1.63
C ILE A 253 0.35 14.24 2.10
N GLU A 254 0.25 14.72 3.34
CA GLU A 254 1.21 15.65 3.91
C GLU A 254 2.60 15.00 4.09
N ALA A 255 2.65 13.75 4.58
CA ALA A 255 3.91 13.01 4.74
C ALA A 255 4.61 12.76 3.40
N MET A 256 3.85 12.49 2.34
CA MET A 256 4.37 12.27 0.98
C MET A 256 5.08 13.48 0.36
N LYS A 257 4.95 14.68 0.92
CA LYS A 257 5.63 15.91 0.41
C LYS A 257 7.15 15.88 0.59
N SER A 258 7.67 15.03 1.45
CA SER A 258 9.09 14.94 1.73
C SER A 258 9.51 13.49 1.97
N VAL A 259 10.81 13.25 1.89
CA VAL A 259 11.44 11.98 2.27
C VAL A 259 12.21 12.15 3.57
N LYS A 260 12.27 11.11 4.39
CA LYS A 260 12.91 11.10 5.71
C LYS A 260 14.43 11.39 5.64
N SER A 261 15.08 11.01 4.54
CA SER A 261 16.52 11.17 4.36
C SER A 261 16.85 11.85 3.05
N GLU A 262 17.75 12.84 3.08
CA GLU A 262 18.30 13.50 1.89
C GLU A 262 19.11 12.54 0.99
N ASP A 263 19.63 11.45 1.56
CA ASP A 263 20.40 10.41 0.87
C ASP A 263 19.50 9.23 0.40
N ALA A 264 18.16 9.37 0.45
CA ALA A 264 17.25 8.34 0.01
C ALA A 264 17.44 8.00 -1.48
N PHE A 265 17.32 6.72 -1.82
CA PHE A 265 17.38 6.26 -3.21
C PHE A 265 16.07 6.47 -3.98
N TYR A 266 15.05 6.96 -3.31
CA TYR A 266 13.69 7.27 -3.79
C TYR A 266 13.38 8.75 -3.55
N ALA A 267 12.28 9.22 -4.09
CA ALA A 267 11.87 10.62 -4.01
C ALA A 267 10.39 10.76 -3.64
N SER A 268 10.00 11.95 -3.21
CA SER A 268 8.59 12.34 -3.09
C SER A 268 7.89 12.25 -4.44
N ALA A 269 6.64 11.80 -4.44
CA ALA A 269 5.76 11.89 -5.61
C ALA A 269 5.17 13.30 -5.79
N ILE A 270 5.26 14.17 -4.77
CA ILE A 270 4.83 15.57 -4.78
C ILE A 270 6.07 16.43 -4.97
N VAL A 271 6.49 16.55 -6.24
CA VAL A 271 7.73 17.27 -6.59
C VAL A 271 7.58 18.78 -6.44
N GLU A 272 8.73 19.50 -6.48
CA GLU A 272 8.76 20.96 -6.47
C GLU A 272 7.86 21.53 -7.57
N GLY A 273 7.06 22.51 -7.22
CA GLY A 273 6.07 23.14 -8.10
C GLY A 273 4.63 22.68 -7.85
N PHE A 274 4.41 21.56 -7.12
CA PHE A 274 3.09 21.25 -6.59
C PHE A 274 2.92 21.79 -5.16
N GLU A 275 1.73 22.33 -4.88
CA GLU A 275 1.30 22.70 -3.54
C GLU A 275 -0.07 22.08 -3.27
N VAL A 276 -0.13 21.09 -2.40
CA VAL A 276 -1.41 20.52 -1.95
C VAL A 276 -2.02 21.45 -0.92
N ILE A 277 -3.20 21.98 -1.26
CA ILE A 277 -3.98 22.92 -0.44
C ILE A 277 -4.78 22.16 0.60
N LYS A 278 -5.44 21.06 0.18
CA LYS A 278 -6.33 20.27 1.02
C LYS A 278 -6.41 18.85 0.49
N ALA A 279 -6.43 17.89 1.40
CA ALA A 279 -6.81 16.51 1.12
C ALA A 279 -7.92 16.10 2.08
N THR A 280 -8.90 15.32 1.60
CA THR A 280 -10.00 14.77 2.42
C THR A 280 -10.37 13.39 1.93
N LEU A 281 -10.89 12.57 2.84
CA LEU A 281 -11.57 11.32 2.54
C LEU A 281 -12.91 11.34 3.26
N GLU A 282 -13.99 11.46 2.52
CA GLU A 282 -15.36 11.56 3.03
C GLU A 282 -16.26 10.64 2.21
N ASP A 283 -17.05 9.79 2.85
CA ASP A 283 -17.97 8.86 2.19
C ASP A 283 -17.29 8.01 1.09
N ASP A 284 -16.07 7.50 1.37
CA ASP A 284 -15.22 6.71 0.45
C ASP A 284 -14.75 7.47 -0.81
N VAL A 285 -14.90 8.78 -0.82
CA VAL A 285 -14.40 9.68 -1.87
C VAL A 285 -13.17 10.43 -1.36
N ALA A 286 -12.03 10.18 -1.98
CA ALA A 286 -10.83 10.96 -1.73
C ALA A 286 -10.84 12.22 -2.60
N THR A 287 -10.51 13.37 -2.02
CA THR A 287 -10.36 14.63 -2.77
C THR A 287 -9.03 15.27 -2.45
N VAL A 288 -8.26 15.62 -3.48
CA VAL A 288 -7.01 16.35 -3.35
C VAL A 288 -7.07 17.63 -4.15
N GLN A 289 -7.06 18.76 -3.45
CA GLN A 289 -7.05 20.10 -4.01
C GLN A 289 -5.63 20.63 -4.01
N TYR A 290 -5.14 21.12 -5.16
CA TYR A 290 -3.76 21.54 -5.31
C TYR A 290 -3.59 22.67 -6.33
N THR A 291 -2.43 23.37 -6.24
CA THR A 291 -1.91 24.25 -7.28
C THR A 291 -0.64 23.66 -7.87
N MET A 292 -0.25 24.15 -9.05
CA MET A 292 1.03 23.82 -9.67
C MET A 292 1.66 25.04 -10.37
N ASP A 293 3.00 25.07 -10.42
CA ASP A 293 3.73 26.02 -11.24
C ASP A 293 3.97 25.41 -12.64
N GLU A 294 3.19 25.84 -13.63
CA GLU A 294 3.26 25.37 -15.02
C GLU A 294 4.64 25.53 -15.68
N LYS A 295 5.55 26.31 -15.09
CA LYS A 295 6.90 26.51 -15.62
C LYS A 295 7.88 25.43 -15.12
N ILE A 296 7.54 24.79 -14.00
CA ILE A 296 8.39 23.81 -13.32
C ILE A 296 7.82 22.40 -13.55
N VAL A 297 6.52 22.23 -13.34
CA VAL A 297 5.83 20.96 -13.41
C VAL A 297 5.63 20.52 -14.86
N THR A 298 6.15 19.37 -15.21
CA THR A 298 5.98 18.76 -16.54
C THR A 298 4.72 17.88 -16.58
N GLU A 299 4.28 17.50 -17.79
CA GLU A 299 3.20 16.53 -17.97
C GLU A 299 3.52 15.18 -17.31
N ALA A 300 4.78 14.74 -17.36
CA ALA A 300 5.22 13.52 -16.68
C ALA A 300 5.08 13.63 -15.16
N ASP A 301 5.41 14.77 -14.56
CA ASP A 301 5.24 15.01 -13.13
C ASP A 301 3.77 14.99 -12.72
N GLN A 302 2.87 15.51 -13.58
CA GLN A 302 1.42 15.47 -13.34
C GLN A 302 0.89 14.03 -13.34
N ILE A 303 1.35 13.19 -14.27
CA ILE A 303 1.00 11.76 -14.31
C ILE A 303 1.50 11.04 -13.06
N VAL A 304 2.74 11.29 -12.65
CA VAL A 304 3.33 10.71 -11.44
C VAL A 304 2.54 11.13 -10.19
N PHE A 305 2.25 12.42 -10.06
CA PHE A 305 1.42 12.96 -8.97
C PHE A 305 0.04 12.30 -8.95
N ALA A 306 -0.65 12.26 -10.09
CA ALA A 306 -1.98 11.67 -10.18
C ALA A 306 -1.98 10.17 -9.81
N ASN A 307 -0.99 9.41 -10.26
CA ASN A 307 -0.87 7.99 -9.94
C ASN A 307 -0.56 7.78 -8.44
N ALA A 308 0.28 8.60 -7.84
CA ALA A 308 0.57 8.53 -6.41
C ALA A 308 -0.67 8.83 -5.55
N MET A 309 -1.48 9.82 -5.94
CA MET A 309 -2.75 10.14 -5.26
C MET A 309 -3.76 8.98 -5.37
N GLN A 310 -3.82 8.34 -6.53
CA GLN A 310 -4.69 7.18 -6.74
C GLN A 310 -4.24 5.99 -5.89
N LEU A 311 -2.94 5.65 -5.87
CA LEU A 311 -2.40 4.58 -5.02
C LEU A 311 -2.62 4.88 -3.53
N ALA A 312 -2.38 6.13 -3.10
CA ALA A 312 -2.66 6.52 -1.74
C ALA A 312 -4.15 6.41 -1.39
N ALA A 313 -5.06 6.77 -2.30
CA ALA A 313 -6.50 6.62 -2.09
C ALA A 313 -6.93 5.13 -2.03
N LEU A 314 -6.32 4.26 -2.85
CA LEU A 314 -6.54 2.82 -2.81
C LEU A 314 -6.09 2.20 -1.47
N ASP A 315 -5.00 2.68 -0.88
CA ASP A 315 -4.51 2.29 0.45
C ASP A 315 -5.54 2.58 1.57
N PHE A 316 -6.49 3.47 1.30
CA PHE A 316 -7.61 3.80 2.17
C PHE A 316 -8.94 3.22 1.67
N HIS A 317 -8.90 2.33 0.71
CA HIS A 317 -10.05 1.65 0.09
C HIS A 317 -11.10 2.64 -0.46
N ALA A 318 -10.63 3.82 -0.92
CA ALA A 318 -11.52 4.81 -1.53
C ALA A 318 -12.12 4.27 -2.84
N MET A 319 -13.39 4.58 -3.09
CA MET A 319 -14.08 4.19 -4.32
C MET A 319 -13.67 5.06 -5.50
N GLU A 320 -13.27 6.30 -5.23
CA GLU A 320 -12.80 7.24 -6.24
C GLU A 320 -11.84 8.27 -5.64
N VAL A 321 -11.01 8.87 -6.48
CA VAL A 321 -10.25 10.07 -6.11
C VAL A 321 -10.47 11.19 -7.10
N THR A 322 -10.84 12.35 -6.57
CA THR A 322 -11.01 13.57 -7.34
C THR A 322 -9.82 14.51 -7.13
N LEU A 323 -9.14 14.86 -8.21
CA LEU A 323 -8.04 15.82 -8.22
C LEU A 323 -8.54 17.18 -8.70
N LEU A 324 -8.46 18.21 -7.84
CA LEU A 324 -8.90 19.57 -8.12
C LEU A 324 -7.69 20.48 -8.33
N ASN A 325 -7.41 20.82 -9.59
CA ASN A 325 -6.33 21.71 -9.97
C ASN A 325 -6.81 23.17 -9.96
N GLU A 326 -6.44 23.93 -8.95
CA GLU A 326 -6.79 25.35 -8.79
C GLU A 326 -6.10 26.26 -9.80
N THR A 327 -4.94 25.86 -10.32
CA THR A 327 -4.19 26.66 -11.32
C THR A 327 -4.91 26.65 -12.66
N LEU A 328 -5.37 25.47 -13.11
CA LEU A 328 -6.05 25.30 -14.40
C LEU A 328 -7.58 25.39 -14.29
N ASN A 329 -8.15 25.37 -13.08
CA ASN A 329 -9.57 25.20 -12.79
C ASN A 329 -10.14 23.90 -13.40
N GLU A 330 -9.39 22.81 -13.29
CA GLU A 330 -9.74 21.50 -13.80
C GLU A 330 -10.06 20.53 -12.67
N SER A 331 -11.02 19.64 -12.91
CA SER A 331 -11.38 18.55 -12.03
C SER A 331 -11.24 17.24 -12.79
N VAL A 332 -10.44 16.30 -12.27
CA VAL A 332 -10.30 14.95 -12.81
C VAL A 332 -10.73 13.96 -11.76
N MET A 333 -11.74 13.16 -12.06
CA MET A 333 -12.17 12.06 -11.22
C MET A 333 -11.60 10.74 -11.75
N TYR A 334 -10.97 9.99 -10.89
CA TYR A 334 -10.45 8.65 -11.16
C TYR A 334 -11.29 7.63 -10.41
N PRO A 335 -12.09 6.81 -11.11
CA PRO A 335 -12.77 5.68 -10.47
C PRO A 335 -11.71 4.67 -10.03
N LEU A 336 -11.87 4.15 -8.81
CA LEU A 336 -10.98 3.19 -8.17
C LEU A 336 -11.70 1.85 -7.98
N THR A 337 -11.82 1.38 -6.75
CA THR A 337 -12.54 0.14 -6.46
C THR A 337 -14.03 0.31 -6.82
N GLY A 338 -14.58 -0.63 -7.55
CA GLY A 338 -15.96 -0.58 -8.02
C GLY A 338 -16.76 -1.82 -7.57
N HIS A 339 -16.69 -2.15 -6.26
CA HIS A 339 -17.48 -3.25 -5.68
C HIS A 339 -18.41 -2.73 -4.60
#